data_5d06b5d4809dc82de94e41aa35cf79b2
#
_entry.id   5d06b5d4809dc82de94e41aa35cf79b2
#
_cell.length_a   1.000
_cell.length_b   1.000
_cell.length_c   1.000
_cell.angle_alpha   90.00
_cell.angle_beta   90.00
_cell.angle_gamma   90.00
#
_symmetry.space_group_name_H-M   'P 1'
#
loop_
_entity.id
_entity.type
_entity.pdbx_description
1 polymer ?
#
loop_
_entity_poly.entity_id
_entity_poly.type
_entity_poly.pdbx_seq_one_letter_code
_entity_poly.pdbx_strand_id
1 'polypeptide(L)'
;MQIRETYVPFRGYRTYCRVVEPNRPQPTAAGLPKPPLLLLHGGPGSSHNYLELLDPLADRDGRALVMYDQLGCGLSWDPSMADHPELWRAKTWLEELEGVVRALDLDRFHLLGQSWGGMLAIAYLCERRPRGVASVTLSSTTASARLWGAEGHRRLRYLSEAERHCILDAEARGDFSGRDFAAAIEHYMELFCIGPLTEDDPECVRRPHAGGRVPYVVAWGDNELMPTGTLADFDYSARLGEVPCPALVISGEEDLCTPLIAKQLADGIPDARWELFADCRHMCYYDDTPRYLALLEAWLNEKD
;
A
#
# COMPACT_ATOMS: atom_id res chain seq x y z
N MET A 1 12.07 6.89 19.98
CA MET A 1 10.65 7.03 19.58
C MET A 1 9.74 6.47 20.65
N GLN A 2 8.51 6.99 20.74
CA GLN A 2 7.47 6.48 21.62
C GLN A 2 6.32 5.98 20.74
N ILE A 3 5.70 4.87 21.14
CA ILE A 3 4.57 4.29 20.40
C ILE A 3 3.31 4.50 21.21
N ARG A 4 2.30 5.09 20.59
CA ARG A 4 0.95 5.24 21.12
C ARG A 4 -0.04 4.50 20.23
N GLU A 5 -0.84 3.66 20.84
CA GLU A 5 -1.89 2.88 20.16
C GLU A 5 -3.26 3.39 20.57
N THR A 6 -4.17 3.40 19.61
CA THR A 6 -5.56 3.83 19.85
C THR A 6 -6.50 3.13 18.88
N TYR A 7 -7.80 3.26 19.13
CA TYR A 7 -8.84 2.75 18.24
C TYR A 7 -9.81 3.85 17.86
N VAL A 8 -10.11 3.94 16.57
CA VAL A 8 -11.12 4.85 16.00
C VAL A 8 -12.39 4.06 15.73
N PRO A 9 -13.56 4.43 16.27
CA PRO A 9 -14.82 3.79 15.95
C PRO A 9 -15.18 3.98 14.47
N PHE A 10 -15.58 2.87 13.80
CA PHE A 10 -16.00 2.92 12.42
C PHE A 10 -17.08 1.85 12.13
N ARG A 11 -18.27 2.25 11.70
CA ARG A 11 -19.39 1.36 11.28
C ARG A 11 -19.74 0.24 12.26
N GLY A 12 -19.69 0.50 13.58
CA GLY A 12 -19.95 -0.53 14.61
C GLY A 12 -18.73 -1.38 14.96
N TYR A 13 -17.64 -1.22 14.23
CA TYR A 13 -16.32 -1.81 14.48
C TYR A 13 -15.33 -0.75 14.97
N ARG A 14 -14.06 -1.10 15.01
CA ARG A 14 -12.99 -0.19 15.40
C ARG A 14 -11.78 -0.36 14.51
N THR A 15 -11.18 0.75 14.11
CA THR A 15 -9.93 0.81 13.35
C THR A 15 -8.78 1.02 14.31
N TYR A 16 -7.84 0.07 14.35
CA TYR A 16 -6.60 0.20 15.12
C TYR A 16 -5.67 1.22 14.47
N CYS A 17 -5.12 2.13 15.27
CA CYS A 17 -4.16 3.12 14.83
C CYS A 17 -2.92 3.09 15.73
N ARG A 18 -1.75 3.12 15.11
CA ARG A 18 -0.43 3.17 15.72
C ARG A 18 0.25 4.49 15.37
N VAL A 19 0.62 5.25 16.38
CA VAL A 19 1.33 6.52 16.22
C VAL A 19 2.72 6.37 16.81
N VAL A 20 3.74 6.62 15.98
CA VAL A 20 5.15 6.61 16.37
C VAL A 20 5.59 8.06 16.51
N GLU A 21 5.84 8.48 17.75
CA GLU A 21 6.30 9.83 18.07
C GLU A 21 7.82 9.87 18.21
N PRO A 22 8.51 10.86 17.61
CA PRO A 22 9.96 11.00 17.76
C PRO A 22 10.34 11.36 19.19
N ASN A 23 11.48 10.85 19.68
CA ASN A 23 12.03 11.27 20.98
C ASN A 23 12.38 12.77 20.99
N ARG A 24 12.71 13.33 19.85
CA ARG A 24 13.08 14.74 19.67
C ARG A 24 12.39 15.30 18.44
N PRO A 25 11.18 15.85 18.57
CA PRO A 25 10.51 16.51 17.46
C PRO A 25 11.39 17.63 16.87
N GLN A 26 11.45 17.70 15.55
CA GLN A 26 12.17 18.75 14.85
C GLN A 26 11.18 19.68 14.13
N PRO A 27 11.45 20.99 14.10
CA PRO A 27 10.63 21.89 13.33
C PRO A 27 10.99 21.84 11.84
N THR A 28 10.08 22.33 11.01
CA THR A 28 10.33 22.66 9.60
C THR A 28 11.33 23.82 9.51
N ALA A 29 11.82 24.13 8.32
CA ALA A 29 12.65 25.31 8.08
C ALA A 29 11.95 26.63 8.47
N ALA A 30 10.63 26.67 8.48
CA ALA A 30 9.82 27.80 8.93
C ALA A 30 9.58 27.82 10.44
N GLY A 31 10.15 26.90 11.21
CA GLY A 31 9.98 26.81 12.67
C GLY A 31 8.64 26.22 13.13
N LEU A 32 7.85 25.64 12.24
CA LEU A 32 6.57 24.99 12.56
C LEU A 32 6.78 23.49 12.86
N PRO A 33 5.86 22.84 13.60
CA PRO A 33 5.88 21.39 13.73
C PRO A 33 5.85 20.71 12.36
N LYS A 34 6.67 19.67 12.16
CA LYS A 34 6.63 18.89 10.92
C LYS A 34 5.29 18.16 10.78
N PRO A 35 4.65 18.22 9.60
CA PRO A 35 3.44 17.44 9.35
C PRO A 35 3.73 15.94 9.51
N PRO A 36 2.87 15.17 10.19
CA PRO A 36 3.05 13.73 10.31
C PRO A 36 2.96 13.02 8.96
N LEU A 37 3.52 11.81 8.87
CA LEU A 37 3.37 10.92 7.73
C LEU A 37 2.30 9.88 8.05
N LEU A 38 1.19 9.88 7.31
CA LEU A 38 0.16 8.85 7.35
C LEU A 38 0.48 7.75 6.33
N LEU A 39 0.57 6.50 6.79
CA LEU A 39 0.94 5.34 5.99
C LEU A 39 -0.25 4.40 5.80
N LEU A 40 -0.54 4.06 4.55
CA LEU A 40 -1.60 3.15 4.13
C LEU A 40 -0.97 1.85 3.63
N HIS A 41 -1.27 0.73 4.32
CA HIS A 41 -0.77 -0.58 3.93
C HIS A 41 -1.49 -1.15 2.68
N GLY A 42 -0.88 -2.16 2.08
CA GLY A 42 -1.35 -2.86 0.89
C GLY A 42 -2.38 -3.98 1.14
N GLY A 43 -2.48 -4.86 0.17
CA GLY A 43 -3.46 -5.94 0.09
C GLY A 43 -4.48 -5.67 -1.04
N PRO A 44 -5.77 -5.37 -0.77
CA PRO A 44 -6.40 -5.11 0.55
C PRO A 44 -6.33 -6.30 1.50
N GLY A 45 -6.20 -6.02 2.80
CA GLY A 45 -6.20 -7.09 3.80
C GLY A 45 -4.82 -7.45 4.37
N SER A 46 -3.73 -6.74 4.03
CA SER A 46 -2.49 -6.78 4.80
C SER A 46 -2.68 -6.09 6.16
N SER A 47 -1.59 -5.75 6.85
CA SER A 47 -1.64 -4.97 8.09
C SER A 47 -0.52 -3.94 8.09
N HIS A 48 -0.47 -3.07 9.11
CA HIS A 48 0.61 -2.11 9.26
C HIS A 48 1.97 -2.75 9.55
N ASN A 49 2.03 -4.02 9.96
CA ASN A 49 3.22 -4.67 10.50
C ASN A 49 4.50 -4.37 9.71
N TYR A 50 4.50 -4.63 8.41
CA TYR A 50 5.69 -4.46 7.58
C TYR A 50 6.10 -2.99 7.39
N LEU A 51 5.17 -2.04 7.58
CA LEU A 51 5.47 -0.61 7.54
C LEU A 51 6.25 -0.13 8.77
N GLU A 52 6.34 -0.96 9.85
CA GLU A 52 7.21 -0.69 11.00
C GLU A 52 8.70 -0.62 10.62
N LEU A 53 9.09 -1.16 9.45
CA LEU A 53 10.42 -0.93 8.88
C LEU A 53 10.75 0.55 8.70
N LEU A 54 9.73 1.40 8.60
CA LEU A 54 9.87 2.84 8.46
C LEU A 54 9.92 3.59 9.80
N ASP A 55 9.71 2.93 10.93
CA ASP A 55 9.76 3.54 12.27
C ASP A 55 11.02 4.37 12.53
N PRO A 56 12.24 3.93 12.10
CA PRO A 56 13.44 4.73 12.29
C PRO A 56 13.37 6.14 11.71
N LEU A 57 12.49 6.40 10.73
CA LEU A 57 12.29 7.72 10.17
C LEU A 57 11.80 8.73 11.22
N ALA A 58 11.01 8.28 12.20
CA ALA A 58 10.50 9.15 13.26
C ALA A 58 11.65 9.88 14.00
N ASP A 59 12.66 9.14 14.48
CA ASP A 59 13.77 9.74 15.20
C ASP A 59 14.81 10.40 14.27
N ARG A 60 14.96 9.92 13.02
CA ARG A 60 15.87 10.52 12.03
C ARG A 60 15.41 11.89 11.58
N ASP A 61 14.12 12.01 11.27
CA ASP A 61 13.52 13.21 10.69
C ASP A 61 12.81 14.10 11.74
N GLY A 62 12.53 13.55 12.92
CA GLY A 62 11.85 14.27 14.00
C GLY A 62 10.36 14.50 13.73
N ARG A 63 9.71 13.68 12.86
CA ARG A 63 8.26 13.73 12.56
C ARG A 63 7.52 12.51 13.09
N ALA A 64 6.26 12.66 13.42
CA ALA A 64 5.41 11.53 13.78
C ALA A 64 5.03 10.69 12.55
N LEU A 65 4.94 9.36 12.75
CA LEU A 65 4.38 8.43 11.76
C LEU A 65 3.03 7.93 12.30
N VAL A 66 2.06 7.83 11.43
CA VAL A 66 0.72 7.30 11.73
C VAL A 66 0.46 6.12 10.80
N MET A 67 0.17 4.97 11.39
CA MET A 67 -0.22 3.75 10.67
C MET A 67 -1.56 3.28 11.22
N TYR A 68 -2.34 2.59 10.41
CA TYR A 68 -3.54 1.93 10.91
C TYR A 68 -3.77 0.62 10.16
N ASP A 69 -4.39 -0.35 10.83
CA ASP A 69 -4.92 -1.53 10.16
C ASP A 69 -6.26 -1.17 9.56
N GLN A 70 -6.36 -1.28 8.23
CA GLN A 70 -7.62 -1.02 7.54
C GLN A 70 -8.68 -2.05 7.97
N LEU A 71 -9.95 -1.68 7.87
CA LEU A 71 -11.07 -2.55 8.20
C LEU A 71 -10.90 -3.93 7.53
N GLY A 72 -11.01 -4.99 8.32
CA GLY A 72 -10.94 -6.36 7.84
C GLY A 72 -9.62 -7.08 8.03
N CYS A 73 -8.61 -6.43 8.63
CA CYS A 73 -7.31 -7.07 8.86
C CYS A 73 -6.64 -6.61 10.15
N GLY A 74 -5.61 -7.35 10.54
CA GLY A 74 -4.77 -7.03 11.69
C GLY A 74 -5.57 -6.88 12.98
N LEU A 75 -5.30 -5.82 13.72
CA LEU A 75 -5.98 -5.47 14.97
C LEU A 75 -7.35 -4.78 14.75
N SER A 76 -7.71 -4.49 13.48
CA SER A 76 -9.04 -4.02 13.08
C SER A 76 -9.97 -5.14 12.63
N TRP A 77 -9.50 -6.40 12.65
CA TRP A 77 -10.33 -7.55 12.28
C TRP A 77 -11.31 -7.93 13.39
N ASP A 78 -12.55 -8.20 13.00
CA ASP A 78 -13.56 -8.86 13.83
C ASP A 78 -14.16 -10.02 13.02
N PRO A 79 -14.26 -11.25 13.57
CA PRO A 79 -14.78 -12.40 12.83
C PRO A 79 -16.18 -12.20 12.25
N SER A 80 -17.03 -11.38 12.87
CA SER A 80 -18.38 -11.09 12.35
C SER A 80 -18.36 -10.34 11.02
N MET A 81 -17.25 -9.70 10.66
CA MET A 81 -17.09 -9.03 9.37
C MET A 81 -17.11 -10.00 8.19
N ALA A 82 -16.80 -11.28 8.42
CA ALA A 82 -16.81 -12.30 7.37
C ALA A 82 -18.17 -12.45 6.68
N ASP A 83 -19.27 -12.20 7.42
CA ASP A 83 -20.63 -12.31 6.93
C ASP A 83 -21.14 -11.02 6.23
N HIS A 84 -20.26 -10.01 6.07
CA HIS A 84 -20.58 -8.68 5.55
C HIS A 84 -19.79 -8.32 4.29
N PRO A 85 -20.01 -9.00 3.14
CA PRO A 85 -19.27 -8.75 1.90
C PRO A 85 -19.46 -7.32 1.35
N GLU A 86 -20.52 -6.62 1.74
CA GLU A 86 -20.77 -5.23 1.38
C GLU A 86 -19.75 -4.24 1.96
N LEU A 87 -19.00 -4.64 2.99
CA LEU A 87 -17.93 -3.84 3.59
C LEU A 87 -16.72 -3.68 2.64
N TRP A 88 -16.47 -4.67 1.78
CA TRP A 88 -15.23 -4.77 1.00
C TRP A 88 -15.34 -4.01 -0.32
N ARG A 89 -15.40 -2.68 -0.23
CA ARG A 89 -15.46 -1.75 -1.37
C ARG A 89 -14.56 -0.55 -1.13
N ALA A 90 -13.99 0.01 -2.20
CA ALA A 90 -13.15 1.22 -2.11
C ALA A 90 -13.82 2.34 -1.31
N LYS A 91 -15.12 2.55 -1.48
CA LYS A 91 -15.88 3.57 -0.74
C LYS A 91 -15.82 3.38 0.78
N THR A 92 -15.87 2.14 1.27
CA THR A 92 -15.80 1.86 2.71
C THR A 92 -14.45 2.27 3.29
N TRP A 93 -13.35 1.88 2.63
CA TRP A 93 -12.01 2.25 3.07
C TRP A 93 -11.71 3.75 2.90
N LEU A 94 -12.32 4.42 1.91
CA LEU A 94 -12.26 5.88 1.80
C LEU A 94 -12.93 6.57 2.99
N GLU A 95 -14.11 6.12 3.40
CA GLU A 95 -14.83 6.66 4.56
C GLU A 95 -14.07 6.36 5.87
N GLU A 96 -13.42 5.19 5.97
CA GLU A 96 -12.56 4.84 7.10
C GLU A 96 -11.35 5.78 7.19
N LEU A 97 -10.63 5.99 6.08
CA LEU A 97 -9.49 6.90 6.01
C LEU A 97 -9.88 8.32 6.44
N GLU A 98 -11.03 8.84 5.97
CA GLU A 98 -11.56 10.13 6.44
C GLU A 98 -11.84 10.15 7.95
N GLY A 99 -12.35 9.03 8.47
CA GLY A 99 -12.59 8.85 9.91
C GLY A 99 -11.28 8.88 10.71
N VAL A 100 -10.24 8.19 10.26
CA VAL A 100 -8.91 8.18 10.88
C VAL A 100 -8.28 9.58 10.85
N VAL A 101 -8.25 10.22 9.68
CA VAL A 101 -7.71 11.59 9.52
C VAL A 101 -8.36 12.56 10.50
N ARG A 102 -9.68 12.49 10.62
CA ARG A 102 -10.45 13.36 11.54
C ARG A 102 -10.22 13.03 13.01
N ALA A 103 -10.23 11.75 13.36
CA ALA A 103 -10.11 11.32 14.76
C ALA A 103 -8.71 11.55 15.35
N LEU A 104 -7.69 11.63 14.49
CA LEU A 104 -6.31 11.90 14.88
C LEU A 104 -5.88 13.35 14.64
N ASP A 105 -6.83 14.26 14.32
CA ASP A 105 -6.61 15.69 14.08
C ASP A 105 -5.49 15.97 13.07
N LEU A 106 -5.47 15.21 11.95
CA LEU A 106 -4.47 15.36 10.89
C LEU A 106 -4.86 16.51 9.95
N ASP A 107 -4.70 17.75 10.40
CA ASP A 107 -5.04 18.95 9.62
C ASP A 107 -4.08 19.18 8.44
N ARG A 108 -2.79 18.90 8.64
CA ARG A 108 -1.74 18.90 7.61
C ARG A 108 -0.85 17.69 7.80
N PHE A 109 -0.70 16.88 6.75
CA PHE A 109 0.06 15.63 6.80
C PHE A 109 0.60 15.24 5.42
N HIS A 110 1.64 14.41 5.40
CA HIS A 110 2.06 13.70 4.22
C HIS A 110 1.36 12.34 4.17
N LEU A 111 1.09 11.85 2.97
CA LEU A 111 0.43 10.56 2.74
C LEU A 111 1.38 9.61 2.03
N LEU A 112 1.52 8.40 2.53
CA LEU A 112 2.21 7.31 1.83
C LEU A 112 1.25 6.14 1.66
N GLY A 113 1.09 5.66 0.44
CA GLY A 113 0.33 4.45 0.15
C GLY A 113 1.19 3.42 -0.58
N GLN A 114 1.25 2.20 -0.04
CA GLN A 114 1.94 1.10 -0.66
C GLN A 114 0.93 0.14 -1.29
N SER A 115 1.15 -0.26 -2.56
CA SER A 115 0.29 -1.22 -3.26
C SER A 115 -1.18 -0.75 -3.26
N TRP A 116 -2.12 -1.57 -2.76
CA TRP A 116 -3.52 -1.15 -2.54
C TRP A 116 -3.62 0.16 -1.74
N GLY A 117 -2.76 0.38 -0.74
CA GLY A 117 -2.73 1.66 0.00
C GLY A 117 -2.48 2.87 -0.91
N GLY A 118 -1.69 2.70 -1.97
CA GLY A 118 -1.49 3.74 -2.98
C GLY A 118 -2.71 3.93 -3.89
N MET A 119 -3.41 2.85 -4.27
CA MET A 119 -4.70 2.95 -4.96
C MET A 119 -5.71 3.73 -4.11
N LEU A 120 -5.78 3.42 -2.80
CA LEU A 120 -6.64 4.12 -1.86
C LEU A 120 -6.26 5.60 -1.72
N ALA A 121 -4.95 5.92 -1.69
CA ALA A 121 -4.46 7.31 -1.66
C ALA A 121 -4.87 8.07 -2.91
N ILE A 122 -4.73 7.50 -4.11
CA ILE A 122 -5.17 8.11 -5.38
C ILE A 122 -6.68 8.38 -5.34
N ALA A 123 -7.48 7.37 -4.96
CA ALA A 123 -8.92 7.52 -4.84
C ALA A 123 -9.30 8.61 -3.83
N TYR A 124 -8.63 8.67 -2.68
CA TYR A 124 -8.84 9.69 -1.65
C TYR A 124 -8.58 11.11 -2.18
N LEU A 125 -7.45 11.31 -2.86
CA LEU A 125 -7.08 12.60 -3.43
C LEU A 125 -8.06 13.05 -4.53
N CYS A 126 -8.50 12.14 -5.40
CA CYS A 126 -9.43 12.45 -6.49
C CYS A 126 -10.88 12.63 -6.01
N GLU A 127 -11.36 11.80 -5.07
CA GLU A 127 -12.77 11.80 -4.64
C GLU A 127 -13.05 12.81 -3.53
N ARG A 128 -12.12 12.94 -2.57
CA ARG A 128 -12.32 13.76 -1.36
C ARG A 128 -11.64 15.12 -1.44
N ARG A 129 -10.63 15.25 -2.30
CA ARG A 129 -9.86 16.50 -2.50
C ARG A 129 -9.44 17.15 -1.18
N PRO A 130 -8.79 16.37 -0.27
CA PRO A 130 -8.42 16.86 1.05
C PRO A 130 -7.43 18.03 0.95
N ARG A 131 -7.68 19.11 1.68
CA ARG A 131 -6.80 20.30 1.65
C ARG A 131 -5.54 20.13 2.50
N GLY A 132 -5.53 19.16 3.40
CA GLY A 132 -4.44 18.96 4.38
C GLY A 132 -3.28 18.12 3.88
N VAL A 133 -3.35 17.48 2.70
CA VAL A 133 -2.27 16.63 2.19
C VAL A 133 -1.17 17.50 1.58
N ALA A 134 -0.02 17.53 2.24
CA ALA A 134 1.16 18.31 1.83
C ALA A 134 1.89 17.66 0.63
N SER A 135 2.02 16.33 0.63
CA SER A 135 2.51 15.53 -0.50
C SER A 135 2.02 14.10 -0.41
N VAL A 136 2.09 13.36 -1.51
CA VAL A 136 1.81 11.92 -1.53
C VAL A 136 3.02 11.13 -2.01
N THR A 137 3.31 10.01 -1.35
CA THR A 137 4.25 8.99 -1.83
C THR A 137 3.44 7.77 -2.26
N LEU A 138 3.55 7.42 -3.54
CA LEU A 138 2.90 6.29 -4.19
C LEU A 138 3.94 5.19 -4.39
N SER A 139 3.99 4.23 -3.47
CA SER A 139 4.99 3.17 -3.43
C SER A 139 4.42 1.88 -4.02
N SER A 140 5.02 1.41 -5.12
CA SER A 140 4.68 0.12 -5.73
C SER A 140 3.18 -0.07 -5.95
N THR A 141 2.53 0.89 -6.62
CA THR A 141 1.07 0.95 -6.76
C THR A 141 0.59 1.23 -8.19
N THR A 142 -0.70 1.24 -8.40
CA THR A 142 -1.33 1.48 -9.71
C THR A 142 -2.56 2.40 -9.59
N ALA A 143 -2.90 3.05 -10.69
CA ALA A 143 -4.18 3.73 -10.83
C ALA A 143 -5.26 2.84 -11.48
N SER A 144 -4.92 1.65 -12.00
CA SER A 144 -5.83 0.78 -12.74
C SER A 144 -5.62 -0.69 -12.42
N ALA A 145 -6.65 -1.35 -11.89
CA ALA A 145 -6.65 -2.79 -11.64
C ALA A 145 -6.48 -3.59 -12.95
N ARG A 146 -7.08 -3.11 -14.05
CA ARG A 146 -6.92 -3.74 -15.37
C ARG A 146 -5.48 -3.67 -15.88
N LEU A 147 -4.80 -2.52 -15.72
CA LEU A 147 -3.40 -2.39 -16.12
C LEU A 147 -2.50 -3.28 -15.28
N TRP A 148 -2.77 -3.39 -13.96
CA TRP A 148 -2.07 -4.31 -13.07
C TRP A 148 -2.13 -5.74 -13.57
N GLY A 149 -3.33 -6.26 -13.86
CA GLY A 149 -3.51 -7.60 -14.40
C GLY A 149 -2.81 -7.80 -15.75
N ALA A 150 -2.93 -6.84 -16.68
CA ALA A 150 -2.28 -6.92 -17.99
C ALA A 150 -0.75 -6.98 -17.88
N GLU A 151 -0.15 -6.18 -17.01
CA GLU A 151 1.29 -6.18 -16.77
C GLU A 151 1.74 -7.42 -16.02
N GLY A 152 0.94 -7.93 -15.08
CA GLY A 152 1.17 -9.21 -14.41
C GLY A 152 1.23 -10.36 -15.42
N HIS A 153 0.25 -10.46 -16.32
CA HIS A 153 0.25 -11.46 -17.38
C HIS A 153 1.46 -11.33 -18.32
N ARG A 154 1.88 -10.11 -18.63
CA ARG A 154 3.08 -9.87 -19.43
C ARG A 154 4.34 -10.44 -18.75
N ARG A 155 4.39 -10.45 -17.41
CA ARG A 155 5.50 -11.02 -16.62
C ARG A 155 5.46 -12.55 -16.49
N LEU A 156 4.38 -13.23 -16.83
CA LEU A 156 4.33 -14.69 -16.87
C LEU A 156 5.43 -15.32 -17.75
N ARG A 157 5.99 -14.57 -18.70
CA ARG A 157 7.11 -14.99 -19.53
C ARG A 157 8.38 -15.34 -18.74
N TYR A 158 8.50 -14.90 -17.49
CA TYR A 158 9.64 -15.21 -16.62
C TYR A 158 9.48 -16.53 -15.85
N LEU A 159 8.26 -17.09 -15.86
CA LEU A 159 7.98 -18.41 -15.32
C LEU A 159 8.29 -19.50 -16.36
N SER A 160 8.44 -20.74 -15.90
CA SER A 160 8.52 -21.89 -16.78
C SER A 160 7.24 -22.05 -17.62
N GLU A 161 7.34 -22.78 -18.73
CA GLU A 161 6.17 -23.04 -19.58
C GLU A 161 5.07 -23.80 -18.83
N ALA A 162 5.42 -24.73 -17.94
CA ALA A 162 4.48 -25.48 -17.13
C ALA A 162 3.71 -24.59 -16.14
N GLU A 163 4.41 -23.72 -15.42
CA GLU A 163 3.80 -22.78 -14.48
C GLU A 163 2.88 -21.80 -15.21
N ARG A 164 3.36 -21.24 -16.33
CA ARG A 164 2.54 -20.33 -17.15
C ARG A 164 1.27 -21.00 -17.64
N HIS A 165 1.34 -22.22 -18.17
CA HIS A 165 0.16 -22.98 -18.61
C HIS A 165 -0.77 -23.26 -17.42
N CYS A 166 -0.23 -23.64 -16.26
CA CYS A 166 -1.03 -23.90 -15.07
C CYS A 166 -1.85 -22.67 -14.65
N ILE A 167 -1.24 -21.47 -14.63
CA ILE A 167 -1.92 -20.23 -14.30
C ILE A 167 -3.02 -19.93 -15.33
N LEU A 168 -2.71 -19.92 -16.62
CA LEU A 168 -3.69 -19.61 -17.67
C LEU A 168 -4.85 -20.61 -17.74
N ASP A 169 -4.58 -21.90 -17.48
CA ASP A 169 -5.61 -22.93 -17.41
C ASP A 169 -6.53 -22.76 -16.19
N ALA A 170 -5.96 -22.38 -15.03
CA ALA A 170 -6.75 -22.07 -13.83
C ALA A 170 -7.67 -20.86 -14.08
N GLU A 171 -7.15 -19.81 -14.71
CA GLU A 171 -7.93 -18.63 -15.12
C GLU A 171 -9.04 -18.98 -16.09
N ALA A 172 -8.76 -19.80 -17.12
CA ALA A 172 -9.77 -20.21 -18.09
C ALA A 172 -10.91 -21.03 -17.47
N ARG A 173 -10.63 -21.80 -16.40
CA ARG A 173 -11.63 -22.55 -15.65
C ARG A 173 -12.29 -21.76 -14.53
N GLY A 174 -11.71 -20.63 -14.10
CA GLY A 174 -12.11 -19.91 -12.90
C GLY A 174 -11.89 -20.74 -11.61
N ASP A 175 -10.94 -21.66 -11.61
CA ASP A 175 -10.61 -22.52 -10.48
C ASP A 175 -9.18 -22.34 -10.02
N PHE A 176 -9.01 -21.68 -8.89
CA PHE A 176 -7.74 -21.32 -8.28
C PHE A 176 -7.37 -22.19 -7.06
N SER A 177 -8.10 -23.30 -6.84
CA SER A 177 -7.92 -24.17 -5.67
C SER A 177 -6.77 -25.20 -5.82
N GLY A 178 -6.19 -25.32 -7.02
CA GLY A 178 -5.16 -26.29 -7.34
C GLY A 178 -3.81 -26.00 -6.67
N ARG A 179 -3.13 -27.06 -6.17
CA ARG A 179 -1.79 -26.92 -5.56
C ARG A 179 -0.73 -26.40 -6.54
N ASP A 180 -0.80 -26.83 -7.80
CA ASP A 180 0.15 -26.42 -8.82
C ASP A 180 -0.03 -24.94 -9.17
N PHE A 181 -1.28 -24.44 -9.19
CA PHE A 181 -1.58 -23.01 -9.32
C PHE A 181 -1.00 -22.22 -8.13
N ALA A 182 -1.24 -22.68 -6.90
CA ALA A 182 -0.71 -22.01 -5.70
C ALA A 182 0.82 -21.93 -5.73
N ALA A 183 1.51 -23.02 -6.10
CA ALA A 183 2.96 -23.05 -6.23
C ALA A 183 3.48 -22.13 -7.34
N ALA A 184 2.79 -22.05 -8.49
CA ALA A 184 3.17 -21.15 -9.58
C ALA A 184 2.99 -19.67 -9.21
N ILE A 185 1.91 -19.32 -8.49
CA ILE A 185 1.71 -17.97 -7.97
C ILE A 185 2.73 -17.65 -6.87
N GLU A 186 3.03 -18.57 -5.96
CA GLU A 186 4.06 -18.39 -4.95
C GLU A 186 5.42 -18.06 -5.59
N HIS A 187 5.86 -18.84 -6.59
CA HIS A 187 7.08 -18.54 -7.33
C HIS A 187 7.03 -17.19 -8.05
N TYR A 188 5.88 -16.81 -8.63
CA TYR A 188 5.68 -15.48 -9.22
C TYR A 188 5.86 -14.37 -8.16
N MET A 189 5.30 -14.55 -6.97
CA MET A 189 5.42 -13.59 -5.87
C MET A 189 6.86 -13.52 -5.33
N GLU A 190 7.60 -14.63 -5.29
CA GLU A 190 9.02 -14.65 -4.93
C GLU A 190 9.88 -13.83 -5.90
N LEU A 191 9.56 -13.88 -7.19
CA LEU A 191 10.29 -13.12 -8.21
C LEU A 191 10.00 -11.61 -8.15
N PHE A 192 8.77 -11.21 -7.84
CA PHE A 192 8.31 -9.85 -8.06
C PHE A 192 7.77 -9.13 -6.82
N CYS A 193 7.50 -9.83 -5.72
CA CYS A 193 6.97 -9.24 -4.51
C CYS A 193 7.98 -9.26 -3.37
N ILE A 194 8.21 -10.44 -2.81
CA ILE A 194 9.15 -10.67 -1.71
C ILE A 194 9.59 -12.14 -1.77
N GLY A 195 10.87 -12.40 -1.54
CA GLY A 195 11.38 -13.77 -1.47
C GLY A 195 10.95 -14.50 -0.20
N PRO A 196 11.31 -15.79 -0.09
CA PRO A 196 11.05 -16.58 1.10
C PRO A 196 11.65 -15.92 2.34
N LEU A 197 10.82 -15.69 3.35
CA LEU A 197 11.25 -15.11 4.62
C LEU A 197 11.95 -16.16 5.49
N THR A 198 12.99 -15.74 6.21
CA THR A 198 13.80 -16.53 7.10
C THR A 198 13.72 -16.00 8.53
N GLU A 199 14.32 -16.71 9.51
CA GLU A 199 14.37 -16.24 10.89
C GLU A 199 15.21 -14.95 11.08
N ASP A 200 16.12 -14.67 10.14
CA ASP A 200 16.96 -13.47 10.14
C ASP A 200 16.24 -12.22 9.65
N ASP A 201 15.08 -12.38 9.00
CA ASP A 201 14.29 -11.25 8.53
C ASP A 201 13.61 -10.49 9.67
N PRO A 202 13.34 -9.17 9.50
CA PRO A 202 12.71 -8.36 10.54
C PRO A 202 11.40 -8.97 11.05
N GLU A 203 11.22 -9.01 12.36
CA GLU A 203 10.06 -9.61 13.00
C GLU A 203 8.75 -9.01 12.49
N CYS A 204 8.70 -7.71 12.29
CA CYS A 204 7.52 -7.00 11.79
C CYS A 204 7.09 -7.45 10.38
N VAL A 205 8.01 -7.94 9.55
CA VAL A 205 7.70 -8.50 8.22
C VAL A 205 7.19 -9.93 8.32
N ARG A 206 7.72 -10.70 9.28
CA ARG A 206 7.35 -12.11 9.51
C ARG A 206 6.12 -12.29 10.38
N ARG A 207 5.72 -11.25 11.11
CA ARG A 207 4.61 -11.29 12.07
C ARG A 207 3.29 -11.60 11.36
N PRO A 208 2.60 -12.71 11.72
CA PRO A 208 1.29 -13.00 11.17
C PRO A 208 0.27 -11.98 11.69
N HIS A 209 -0.78 -11.75 10.91
CA HIS A 209 -1.90 -10.91 11.32
C HIS A 209 -3.23 -11.65 11.15
N ALA A 210 -4.25 -11.22 11.88
CA ALA A 210 -5.60 -11.77 11.77
C ALA A 210 -6.34 -11.19 10.55
N GLY A 211 -7.35 -11.91 10.06
CA GLY A 211 -8.20 -11.45 8.95
C GLY A 211 -7.46 -11.36 7.61
N GLY A 212 -7.87 -10.43 6.79
CA GLY A 212 -7.24 -10.11 5.51
C GLY A 212 -7.70 -10.96 4.32
N ARG A 213 -7.85 -12.25 4.48
CA ARG A 213 -8.25 -13.15 3.37
C ARG A 213 -9.65 -12.82 2.82
N VAL A 214 -10.63 -12.58 3.68
CA VAL A 214 -12.00 -12.28 3.24
C VAL A 214 -12.07 -10.96 2.48
N PRO A 215 -11.58 -9.82 3.02
CA PRO A 215 -11.55 -8.57 2.27
C PRO A 215 -10.74 -8.66 0.97
N TYR A 216 -9.61 -9.41 0.96
CA TYR A 216 -8.82 -9.60 -0.25
C TYR A 216 -9.62 -10.30 -1.35
N VAL A 217 -10.21 -11.47 -1.05
CA VAL A 217 -10.92 -12.26 -2.05
C VAL A 217 -12.16 -11.52 -2.58
N VAL A 218 -12.91 -10.87 -1.72
CA VAL A 218 -14.11 -10.11 -2.15
C VAL A 218 -13.74 -8.86 -2.93
N ALA A 219 -12.66 -8.18 -2.55
CA ALA A 219 -12.28 -6.92 -3.19
C ALA A 219 -11.42 -7.13 -4.45
N TRP A 220 -10.42 -8.00 -4.38
CA TRP A 220 -9.50 -8.24 -5.50
C TRP A 220 -9.85 -9.50 -6.28
N GLY A 221 -10.03 -10.62 -5.59
CA GLY A 221 -10.27 -11.93 -6.18
C GLY A 221 -9.30 -12.97 -5.63
N ASP A 222 -9.43 -14.21 -6.11
CA ASP A 222 -8.57 -15.33 -5.70
C ASP A 222 -7.21 -15.37 -6.43
N ASN A 223 -7.04 -14.55 -7.47
CA ASN A 223 -5.81 -14.50 -8.26
C ASN A 223 -5.28 -13.07 -8.33
N GLU A 224 -4.03 -12.88 -7.90
CA GLU A 224 -3.33 -11.59 -7.93
C GLU A 224 -3.29 -10.97 -9.34
N LEU A 225 -3.17 -11.80 -10.36
CA LEU A 225 -3.02 -11.38 -11.75
C LEU A 225 -4.36 -11.07 -12.44
N MET A 226 -5.48 -11.50 -11.85
CA MET A 226 -6.80 -11.36 -12.46
C MET A 226 -7.81 -10.77 -11.46
N PRO A 227 -7.82 -9.44 -11.28
CA PRO A 227 -8.77 -8.79 -10.38
C PRO A 227 -10.20 -9.01 -10.87
N THR A 228 -11.00 -9.71 -10.05
CA THR A 228 -12.40 -10.07 -10.34
C THR A 228 -13.38 -9.62 -9.27
N GLY A 229 -12.86 -9.08 -8.15
CA GLY A 229 -13.66 -8.62 -7.02
C GLY A 229 -14.25 -7.21 -7.24
N THR A 230 -14.65 -6.57 -6.15
CA THR A 230 -15.29 -5.23 -6.19
C THR A 230 -14.36 -4.12 -6.67
N LEU A 231 -13.06 -4.38 -6.79
CA LEU A 231 -12.03 -3.48 -7.32
C LEU A 231 -11.68 -3.76 -8.79
N ALA A 232 -12.31 -4.73 -9.46
CA ALA A 232 -12.00 -5.08 -10.85
C ALA A 232 -12.09 -3.89 -11.81
N ASP A 233 -13.03 -2.99 -11.59
CA ASP A 233 -13.25 -1.77 -12.38
C ASP A 233 -12.56 -0.53 -11.77
N PHE A 234 -11.67 -0.70 -10.79
CA PHE A 234 -10.92 0.42 -10.24
C PHE A 234 -10.00 1.01 -11.29
N ASP A 235 -10.30 2.23 -11.73
CA ASP A 235 -9.50 2.94 -12.72
C ASP A 235 -9.58 4.46 -12.51
N TYR A 236 -8.47 5.03 -12.09
CA TYR A 236 -8.26 6.47 -11.93
C TYR A 236 -7.25 7.04 -12.94
N SER A 237 -6.87 6.26 -13.96
CA SER A 237 -5.87 6.67 -14.95
C SER A 237 -6.19 8.00 -15.61
N ALA A 238 -7.44 8.21 -16.00
CA ALA A 238 -7.90 9.46 -16.61
C ALA A 238 -8.00 10.65 -15.62
N ARG A 239 -7.91 10.36 -14.31
CA ARG A 239 -8.08 11.34 -13.24
C ARG A 239 -6.79 11.68 -12.50
N LEU A 240 -5.65 11.12 -12.90
CA LEU A 240 -4.35 11.40 -12.29
C LEU A 240 -4.00 12.89 -12.32
N GLY A 241 -4.46 13.62 -13.35
CA GLY A 241 -4.33 15.08 -13.43
C GLY A 241 -5.10 15.87 -12.37
N GLU A 242 -5.98 15.22 -11.59
CA GLU A 242 -6.72 15.83 -10.48
C GLU A 242 -5.98 15.74 -9.14
N VAL A 243 -4.87 15.00 -9.04
CA VAL A 243 -4.07 14.89 -7.81
C VAL A 243 -3.55 16.28 -7.43
N PRO A 244 -3.95 16.83 -6.26
CA PRO A 244 -3.78 18.26 -5.98
C PRO A 244 -2.46 18.62 -5.27
N CYS A 245 -1.58 17.65 -5.03
CA CYS A 245 -0.35 17.81 -4.28
C CYS A 245 0.84 17.18 -4.99
N PRO A 246 2.08 17.58 -4.65
CA PRO A 246 3.28 16.93 -5.16
C PRO A 246 3.28 15.42 -4.88
N ALA A 247 3.73 14.61 -5.84
CA ALA A 247 3.75 13.16 -5.75
C ALA A 247 5.16 12.59 -5.94
N LEU A 248 5.58 11.70 -5.05
CA LEU A 248 6.74 10.84 -5.23
C LEU A 248 6.24 9.44 -5.60
N VAL A 249 6.56 8.96 -6.79
CA VAL A 249 6.30 7.60 -7.24
C VAL A 249 7.56 6.77 -6.99
N ILE A 250 7.44 5.66 -6.27
CA ILE A 250 8.53 4.72 -6.02
C ILE A 250 8.13 3.35 -6.56
N SER A 251 9.02 2.70 -7.29
CA SER A 251 8.85 1.32 -7.75
C SER A 251 10.17 0.59 -7.84
N GLY A 252 10.16 -0.72 -7.69
CA GLY A 252 11.29 -1.57 -7.99
C GLY A 252 11.41 -1.88 -9.50
N GLU A 253 12.59 -2.29 -9.93
CA GLU A 253 12.82 -2.77 -11.29
C GLU A 253 12.11 -4.09 -11.55
N GLU A 254 12.12 -4.98 -10.53
CA GLU A 254 11.48 -6.29 -10.55
C GLU A 254 10.14 -6.32 -9.78
N ASP A 255 9.45 -5.19 -9.69
CA ASP A 255 8.23 -4.98 -8.92
C ASP A 255 6.98 -5.57 -9.62
N LEU A 256 5.98 -6.02 -8.86
CA LEU A 256 4.62 -6.27 -9.34
C LEU A 256 4.06 -5.02 -10.05
N CYS A 257 4.30 -3.83 -9.46
CA CYS A 257 4.10 -2.54 -10.11
C CYS A 257 5.22 -2.30 -11.13
N THR A 258 5.05 -2.84 -12.34
CA THR A 258 6.09 -2.72 -13.36
C THR A 258 6.49 -1.26 -13.62
N PRO A 259 7.71 -1.00 -14.13
CA PRO A 259 8.11 0.36 -14.51
C PRO A 259 7.13 1.06 -15.45
N LEU A 260 6.35 0.31 -16.26
CA LEU A 260 5.30 0.88 -17.11
C LEU A 260 4.14 1.43 -16.29
N ILE A 261 3.71 0.71 -15.24
CA ILE A 261 2.65 1.16 -14.32
C ILE A 261 3.12 2.42 -13.56
N ALA A 262 4.33 2.38 -13.00
CA ALA A 262 4.92 3.52 -12.29
C ALA A 262 5.06 4.75 -13.20
N LYS A 263 5.47 4.53 -14.45
CA LYS A 263 5.56 5.61 -15.45
C LYS A 263 4.20 6.22 -15.76
N GLN A 264 3.13 5.43 -15.83
CA GLN A 264 1.77 5.97 -16.02
C GLN A 264 1.38 6.93 -14.88
N LEU A 265 1.70 6.60 -13.63
CA LEU A 265 1.46 7.49 -12.50
C LEU A 265 2.28 8.78 -12.61
N ALA A 266 3.58 8.64 -12.89
CA ALA A 266 4.50 9.78 -12.99
C ALA A 266 4.15 10.72 -14.15
N ASP A 267 3.73 10.18 -15.30
CA ASP A 267 3.33 10.99 -16.46
C ASP A 267 1.95 11.64 -16.28
N GLY A 268 1.06 10.99 -15.52
CA GLY A 268 -0.32 11.43 -15.34
C GLY A 268 -0.51 12.48 -14.25
N ILE A 269 0.35 12.51 -13.22
CA ILE A 269 0.27 13.44 -12.10
C ILE A 269 1.10 14.70 -12.42
N PRO A 270 0.53 15.92 -12.32
CA PRO A 270 1.19 17.14 -12.79
C PRO A 270 2.52 17.48 -12.11
N ASP A 271 2.63 17.24 -10.81
CA ASP A 271 3.86 17.48 -10.01
C ASP A 271 4.34 16.15 -9.44
N ALA A 272 4.81 15.26 -10.32
CA ALA A 272 5.33 13.96 -9.95
C ALA A 272 6.82 13.81 -10.21
N ARG A 273 7.49 13.16 -9.26
CA ARG A 273 8.86 12.64 -9.40
C ARG A 273 8.81 11.13 -9.28
N TRP A 274 9.51 10.41 -10.16
CA TRP A 274 9.62 8.95 -10.11
C TRP A 274 11.05 8.52 -9.79
N GLU A 275 11.14 7.60 -8.82
CA GLU A 275 12.39 6.96 -8.40
C GLU A 275 12.27 5.45 -8.61
N LEU A 276 13.06 4.93 -9.53
CA LEU A 276 13.19 3.50 -9.80
C LEU A 276 14.30 2.91 -8.93
N PHE A 277 13.97 1.88 -8.16
CA PHE A 277 14.91 1.15 -7.33
C PHE A 277 15.43 -0.07 -8.11
N ALA A 278 16.69 -0.01 -8.52
CA ALA A 278 17.35 -1.15 -9.13
C ALA A 278 17.46 -2.32 -8.15
N ASP A 279 17.38 -3.54 -8.67
CA ASP A 279 17.46 -4.79 -7.91
C ASP A 279 16.41 -4.92 -6.78
N CYS A 280 15.33 -4.12 -6.81
CA CYS A 280 14.25 -4.16 -5.83
C CYS A 280 12.95 -4.67 -6.46
N ARG A 281 12.16 -5.35 -5.63
CA ARG A 281 10.84 -5.89 -5.94
C ARG A 281 9.74 -4.99 -5.38
N HIS A 282 8.56 -5.54 -5.20
CA HIS A 282 7.36 -4.83 -4.71
C HIS A 282 7.53 -4.18 -3.33
N MET A 283 8.42 -4.73 -2.52
CA MET A 283 8.69 -4.22 -1.18
C MET A 283 10.04 -3.48 -1.14
N CYS A 284 10.19 -2.41 -1.93
CA CYS A 284 11.43 -1.63 -2.02
C CYS A 284 11.97 -1.18 -0.64
N TYR A 285 11.08 -0.82 0.28
CA TYR A 285 11.43 -0.45 1.66
C TYR A 285 11.99 -1.63 2.48
N TYR A 286 11.80 -2.88 2.05
CA TYR A 286 12.41 -4.07 2.61
C TYR A 286 13.70 -4.43 1.86
N ASP A 287 13.67 -4.44 0.53
CA ASP A 287 14.81 -4.82 -0.31
C ASP A 287 15.99 -3.84 -0.14
N ASP A 288 15.73 -2.52 -0.01
CA ASP A 288 16.73 -1.48 0.25
C ASP A 288 16.21 -0.43 1.25
N THR A 289 16.02 -0.84 2.50
CA THR A 289 15.56 0.03 3.59
C THR A 289 16.38 1.30 3.76
N PRO A 290 17.73 1.27 3.74
CA PRO A 290 18.53 2.48 3.94
C PRO A 290 18.28 3.54 2.86
N ARG A 291 18.24 3.14 1.58
CA ARG A 291 17.99 4.05 0.46
C ARG A 291 16.55 4.57 0.50
N TYR A 292 15.59 3.69 0.80
CA TYR A 292 14.19 4.08 0.90
C TYR A 292 13.95 5.13 1.97
N LEU A 293 14.49 4.93 3.18
CA LEU A 293 14.40 5.90 4.27
C LEU A 293 15.08 7.23 3.93
N ALA A 294 16.25 7.20 3.30
CA ALA A 294 16.97 8.43 2.91
C ALA A 294 16.20 9.23 1.86
N LEU A 295 15.63 8.56 0.85
CA LEU A 295 14.80 9.19 -0.17
C LEU A 295 13.54 9.80 0.44
N LEU A 296 12.85 9.04 1.30
CA LEU A 296 11.60 9.50 1.92
C LEU A 296 11.85 10.70 2.84
N GLU A 297 12.91 10.66 3.66
CA GLU A 297 13.33 11.77 4.52
C GLU A 297 13.60 13.05 3.69
N ALA A 298 14.37 12.92 2.61
CA ALA A 298 14.68 14.06 1.74
C ALA A 298 13.44 14.64 1.07
N TRP A 299 12.54 13.77 0.57
CA TRP A 299 11.28 14.18 -0.06
C TRP A 299 10.35 14.91 0.91
N LEU A 300 10.14 14.37 2.10
CA LEU A 300 9.26 14.96 3.09
C LEU A 300 9.76 16.33 3.53
N ASN A 301 11.07 16.47 3.77
CA ASN A 301 11.68 17.75 4.15
C ASN A 301 11.65 18.80 3.01
N GLU A 302 11.66 18.36 1.76
CA GLU A 302 11.48 19.26 0.59
C GLU A 302 10.04 19.81 0.53
N LYS A 303 9.04 19.05 0.98
CA LYS A 303 7.61 19.37 0.86
C LYS A 303 6.95 19.84 2.18
N ASP A 304 7.72 20.06 3.25
CA ASP A 304 7.28 20.60 4.55
C ASP A 304 6.64 21.99 4.52
#